data_bafe422665539cbc0b34b303ca4ae31a
#
_entry.id   bafe422665539cbc0b34b303ca4ae31a
#
_cell.length_a   1.000
_cell.length_b   1.000
_cell.length_c   1.000
_cell.angle_alpha   90.00
_cell.angle_beta   90.00
_cell.angle_gamma   90.00
#
_symmetry.space_group_name_H-M   'P 1'
#
loop_
_entity.id
_entity.type
_entity.pdbx_description
1 polymer ?
#
loop_
_entity_poly.entity_id
_entity_poly.type
_entity_poly.pdbx_seq_one_letter_code
_entity_poly.pdbx_strand_id
1 'polypeptide(L)'
;VHKSIGLTILVLTLVRIGWRLTHTPPALPADMPSWQVLLAKGTHWLFYVLLVAVPLSGWIFSSAGPYPLNWFGLFDIPKLAVEKGSMLAEAAHEGHEIMGQFFIPLLLLHVGAALYHHFRLKDGVLRRML
;
A
#
# COMPACT_ATOMS: atom_id res chain seq x y z
N VAL A 1 6.58 0.95 -16.33
CA VAL A 1 6.39 -0.25 -15.50
C VAL A 1 6.06 0.12 -14.06
N HIS A 2 6.86 0.99 -13.43
CA HIS A 2 6.62 1.42 -12.04
C HIS A 2 5.21 2.03 -11.86
N LYS A 3 4.83 2.96 -12.74
CA LYS A 3 3.51 3.61 -12.69
C LYS A 3 2.38 2.61 -12.89
N SER A 4 2.53 1.69 -13.83
CA SER A 4 1.52 0.67 -14.14
C SER A 4 1.30 -0.26 -12.95
N ILE A 5 2.37 -0.73 -12.34
CA ILE A 5 2.32 -1.56 -11.14
C ILE A 5 1.69 -0.80 -9.98
N GLY A 6 2.07 0.47 -9.79
CA GLY A 6 1.52 1.31 -8.72
C GLY A 6 0.01 1.51 -8.86
N LEU A 7 -0.48 1.78 -10.05
CA LEU A 7 -1.92 1.92 -10.30
C LEU A 7 -2.65 0.60 -10.09
N THR A 8 -2.06 -0.52 -10.48
CA THR A 8 -2.61 -1.84 -10.23
C THR A 8 -2.73 -2.11 -8.73
N ILE A 9 -1.69 -1.79 -7.96
CA ILE A 9 -1.71 -1.93 -6.50
C ILE A 9 -2.81 -1.06 -5.89
N LEU A 10 -2.99 0.16 -6.38
CA LEU A 10 -4.05 1.05 -5.90
C LEU A 10 -5.43 0.43 -6.09
N VAL A 11 -5.74 -0.05 -7.30
CA VAL A 11 -7.02 -0.68 -7.60
C VAL A 11 -7.24 -1.92 -6.73
N LEU A 12 -6.26 -2.79 -6.65
CA LEU A 12 -6.36 -4.01 -5.84
C LEU A 12 -6.52 -3.70 -4.35
N THR A 13 -5.86 -2.65 -3.86
CA THR A 13 -6.00 -2.22 -2.47
C THR A 13 -7.40 -1.69 -2.18
N LEU A 14 -7.97 -0.89 -3.09
CA LEU A 14 -9.34 -0.39 -2.94
C LEU A 14 -10.36 -1.54 -2.91
N VAL A 15 -10.18 -2.54 -3.78
CA VAL A 15 -11.01 -3.74 -3.78
C VAL A 15 -10.88 -4.48 -2.45
N ARG A 16 -9.66 -4.64 -1.95
CA ARG A 16 -9.40 -5.32 -0.68
C ARG A 16 -10.00 -4.56 0.52
N ILE A 17 -9.91 -3.25 0.54
CA ILE A 17 -10.53 -2.43 1.59
C ILE A 17 -12.06 -2.60 1.56
N GLY A 18 -12.67 -2.56 0.37
CA GLY A 18 -14.09 -2.81 0.22
C GLY A 18 -14.51 -4.17 0.73
N TRP A 19 -13.75 -5.20 0.40
CA TRP A 19 -13.98 -6.56 0.90
C TRP A 19 -13.89 -6.61 2.44
N ARG A 20 -12.84 -6.00 3.01
CA ARG A 20 -12.63 -5.97 4.46
C ARG A 20 -13.76 -5.26 5.21
N LEU A 21 -14.32 -4.20 4.64
CA LEU A 21 -15.43 -3.47 5.25
C LEU A 21 -16.73 -4.30 5.29
N THR A 22 -16.89 -5.22 4.34
CA THR A 22 -18.08 -6.08 4.24
C THR A 22 -17.90 -7.47 4.84
N HIS A 23 -16.65 -7.86 5.16
CA HIS A 23 -16.33 -9.19 5.69
C HIS A 23 -15.47 -9.06 6.94
N THR A 24 -15.86 -9.74 8.01
CA THR A 24 -15.08 -9.74 9.25
C THR A 24 -13.80 -10.55 9.06
N PRO A 25 -12.61 -9.97 9.32
CA PRO A 25 -11.36 -10.73 9.22
C PRO A 25 -11.27 -11.79 10.33
N PRO A 26 -10.51 -12.88 10.11
CA PRO A 26 -10.28 -13.88 11.14
C PRO A 26 -9.65 -13.27 12.40
N ALA A 27 -10.02 -13.76 13.57
CA ALA A 27 -9.42 -13.33 14.83
C ALA A 27 -7.95 -13.74 14.89
N LEU A 28 -7.12 -12.91 15.54
CA LEU A 28 -5.73 -13.26 15.81
C LEU A 28 -5.66 -14.40 16.84
N PRO A 29 -4.53 -15.15 16.90
CA PRO A 29 -4.38 -16.22 17.90
C PRO A 29 -4.65 -15.72 19.32
N ALA A 30 -5.41 -16.49 20.10
CA ALA A 30 -5.84 -16.09 21.44
C ALA A 30 -4.67 -16.00 22.44
N ASP A 31 -3.59 -16.74 22.20
CA ASP A 31 -2.38 -16.74 23.01
C ASP A 31 -1.38 -15.64 22.64
N MET A 32 -1.70 -14.83 21.62
CA MET A 32 -0.83 -13.74 21.19
C MET A 32 -0.82 -12.63 22.24
N PRO A 33 0.38 -12.18 22.71
CA PRO A 33 0.45 -11.06 23.65
C PRO A 33 -0.24 -9.80 23.13
N SER A 34 -0.83 -9.01 24.02
CA SER A 34 -1.60 -7.83 23.64
C SER A 34 -0.76 -6.79 22.87
N TRP A 35 0.53 -6.64 23.19
CA TRP A 35 1.40 -5.73 22.45
C TRP A 35 1.63 -6.18 21.00
N GLN A 36 1.68 -7.51 20.75
CA GLN A 36 1.77 -8.04 19.39
C GLN A 36 0.47 -7.84 18.62
N VAL A 37 -0.68 -7.98 19.27
CA VAL A 37 -1.98 -7.71 18.67
C VAL A 37 -2.08 -6.25 18.24
N LEU A 38 -1.69 -5.32 19.12
CA LEU A 38 -1.70 -3.90 18.81
C LEU A 38 -0.74 -3.57 17.67
N LEU A 39 0.46 -4.14 17.70
CA LEU A 39 1.46 -3.93 16.66
C LEU A 39 0.98 -4.48 15.31
N ALA A 40 0.39 -5.66 15.28
CA ALA A 40 -0.15 -6.26 14.06
C ALA A 40 -1.28 -5.42 13.46
N LYS A 41 -2.24 -5.00 14.27
CA LYS A 41 -3.35 -4.16 13.80
C LYS A 41 -2.86 -2.81 13.31
N GLY A 42 -1.97 -2.17 14.06
CA GLY A 42 -1.40 -0.88 13.68
C GLY A 42 -0.60 -0.97 12.38
N THR A 43 0.20 -2.02 12.20
CA THR A 43 0.97 -2.25 11.00
C THR A 43 0.05 -2.46 9.79
N HIS A 44 -1.00 -3.25 9.93
CA HIS A 44 -1.94 -3.49 8.83
C HIS A 44 -2.66 -2.20 8.41
N TRP A 45 -3.12 -1.39 9.35
CA TRP A 45 -3.72 -0.10 9.03
C TRP A 45 -2.73 0.86 8.39
N LEU A 46 -1.49 0.89 8.87
CA LEU A 46 -0.44 1.69 8.26
C LEU A 46 -0.18 1.25 6.81
N PHE A 47 -0.15 -0.05 6.54
CA PHE A 47 -0.03 -0.55 5.18
C PHE A 47 -1.20 -0.15 4.29
N TYR A 48 -2.44 -0.20 4.78
CA TYR A 48 -3.58 0.29 4.01
C TYR A 48 -3.44 1.75 3.64
N VAL A 49 -3.05 2.59 4.60
CA VAL A 49 -2.82 4.02 4.35
C VAL A 49 -1.73 4.21 3.30
N LEU A 50 -0.60 3.54 3.43
CA LEU A 50 0.52 3.67 2.48
C LEU A 50 0.20 3.08 1.11
N LEU A 51 -0.51 1.96 1.05
CA LEU A 51 -0.89 1.34 -0.23
C LEU A 51 -1.87 2.19 -1.03
N VAL A 52 -2.57 3.10 -0.40
CA VAL A 52 -3.42 4.10 -1.07
C VAL A 52 -2.62 5.39 -1.31
N ALA A 53 -1.95 5.91 -0.29
CA ALA A 53 -1.28 7.22 -0.36
C ALA A 53 -0.10 7.23 -1.32
N VAL A 54 0.72 6.19 -1.34
CA VAL A 54 1.91 6.15 -2.22
C VAL A 54 1.51 6.12 -3.70
N PRO A 55 0.65 5.19 -4.17
CA PRO A 55 0.22 5.20 -5.57
C PRO A 55 -0.58 6.45 -5.93
N LEU A 56 -1.43 6.94 -5.04
CA LEU A 56 -2.24 8.13 -5.30
C LEU A 56 -1.36 9.37 -5.45
N SER A 57 -0.36 9.54 -4.60
CA SER A 57 0.60 10.64 -4.71
C SER A 57 1.39 10.56 -6.02
N GLY A 58 1.77 9.36 -6.46
CA GLY A 58 2.41 9.13 -7.74
C GLY A 58 1.51 9.50 -8.92
N TRP A 59 0.23 9.16 -8.85
CA TRP A 59 -0.75 9.55 -9.85
C TRP A 59 -0.93 11.07 -9.92
N ILE A 60 -1.09 11.73 -8.78
CA ILE A 60 -1.20 13.20 -8.71
C ILE A 60 0.02 13.86 -9.34
N PHE A 61 1.21 13.47 -8.91
CA PHE A 61 2.47 14.02 -9.43
C PHE A 61 2.63 13.76 -10.93
N SER A 62 2.37 12.55 -11.39
CA SER A 62 2.50 12.17 -12.79
C SER A 62 1.48 12.90 -13.68
N SER A 63 0.31 13.25 -13.14
CA SER A 63 -0.71 14.00 -13.87
C SER A 63 -0.24 15.42 -14.23
N ALA A 64 0.64 16.00 -13.44
CA ALA A 64 1.24 17.31 -13.72
C ALA A 64 2.37 17.23 -14.76
N GLY A 65 2.88 16.04 -15.07
CA GLY A 65 3.96 15.85 -16.02
C GLY A 65 3.51 15.85 -17.48
N PRO A 66 4.47 15.98 -18.43
CA PRO A 66 4.15 16.07 -19.85
C PRO A 66 3.79 14.73 -20.51
N TYR A 67 4.14 13.61 -19.88
CA TYR A 67 3.96 12.29 -20.48
C TYR A 67 2.60 11.71 -20.15
N PRO A 68 1.98 10.98 -21.12
CA PRO A 68 0.71 10.30 -20.83
C PRO A 68 0.90 9.19 -19.81
N LEU A 69 -0.15 8.97 -19.01
CA LEU A 69 -0.20 7.83 -18.11
C LEU A 69 -0.78 6.63 -18.87
N ASN A 70 0.03 5.60 -19.03
CA ASN A 70 -0.38 4.42 -19.79
C ASN A 70 -0.22 3.18 -18.91
N TRP A 71 -1.21 2.29 -18.96
CA TRP A 71 -1.20 1.05 -18.20
C TRP A 71 -0.70 -0.08 -19.10
N PHE A 72 0.56 -0.44 -18.93
CA PHE A 72 1.25 -1.54 -19.64
C PHE A 72 1.09 -1.50 -21.18
N GLY A 73 0.95 -0.34 -21.77
CA GLY A 73 0.78 -0.17 -23.20
C GLY A 73 -0.60 -0.53 -23.73
N LEU A 74 -1.58 -0.83 -22.85
CA LEU A 74 -2.92 -1.28 -23.25
C LEU A 74 -3.90 -0.11 -23.39
N PHE A 75 -3.90 0.81 -22.45
CA PHE A 75 -4.79 1.98 -22.47
C PHE A 75 -4.22 3.11 -21.62
N ASP A 76 -4.72 4.32 -21.87
CA ASP A 76 -4.31 5.49 -21.12
C ASP A 76 -5.17 5.67 -19.87
N ILE A 77 -4.51 6.04 -18.76
CA ILE A 77 -5.17 6.37 -17.51
C ILE A 77 -5.48 7.88 -17.52
N PRO A 78 -6.68 8.32 -17.14
CA PRO A 78 -7.01 9.73 -17.08
C PRO A 78 -6.08 10.49 -16.14
N LYS A 79 -5.62 11.64 -16.57
CA LYS A 79 -4.87 12.55 -15.73
C LYS A 79 -5.81 13.34 -14.84
N LEU A 80 -5.38 13.55 -13.59
CA LEU A 80 -6.06 14.44 -12.68
C LEU A 80 -5.76 15.90 -13.07
N ALA A 81 -6.64 16.84 -12.72
CA ALA A 81 -6.47 18.25 -13.03
C ALA A 81 -5.45 18.89 -12.07
N VAL A 82 -4.18 18.62 -12.29
CA VAL A 82 -3.07 19.11 -11.48
C VAL A 82 -2.10 19.88 -12.38
N GLU A 83 -1.85 21.14 -12.04
CA GLU A 83 -0.95 21.99 -12.82
C GLU A 83 0.52 21.70 -12.49
N LYS A 84 1.37 21.74 -13.52
CA LYS A 84 2.82 21.60 -13.36
C LYS A 84 3.36 22.73 -12.50
N GLY A 85 4.20 22.38 -11.52
CA GLY A 85 4.80 23.33 -10.60
C GLY A 85 3.87 23.84 -9.52
N SER A 86 2.62 23.33 -9.45
CA SER A 86 1.70 23.69 -8.37
C SER A 86 2.16 23.12 -7.03
N MET A 87 1.66 23.76 -5.95
CA MET A 87 1.95 23.26 -4.59
C MET A 87 1.51 21.80 -4.41
N LEU A 88 0.35 21.43 -5.00
CA LEU A 88 -0.15 20.07 -4.94
C LEU A 88 0.79 19.09 -5.65
N ALA A 89 1.30 19.45 -6.83
CA ALA A 89 2.23 18.59 -7.58
C ALA A 89 3.54 18.39 -6.81
N GLU A 90 4.09 19.44 -6.24
CA GLU A 90 5.32 19.38 -5.47
C GLU A 90 5.15 18.60 -4.17
N ALA A 91 4.07 18.84 -3.45
CA ALA A 91 3.76 18.11 -2.21
C ALA A 91 3.54 16.61 -2.50
N ALA A 92 2.86 16.27 -3.59
CA ALA A 92 2.66 14.90 -3.99
C ALA A 92 3.98 14.21 -4.37
N HIS A 93 4.86 14.91 -5.06
CA HIS A 93 6.18 14.39 -5.43
C HIS A 93 7.03 14.09 -4.18
N GLU A 94 7.17 15.07 -3.30
CA GLU A 94 7.93 14.89 -2.05
C GLU A 94 7.31 13.83 -1.17
N GLY A 95 5.99 13.83 -1.02
CA GLY A 95 5.26 12.83 -0.24
C GLY A 95 5.46 11.43 -0.77
N HIS A 96 5.38 11.27 -2.10
CA HIS A 96 5.62 9.97 -2.74
C HIS A 96 7.03 9.45 -2.45
N GLU A 97 8.02 10.31 -2.59
CA GLU A 97 9.42 9.95 -2.35
C GLU A 97 9.68 9.58 -0.88
N ILE A 98 9.22 10.42 0.05
CA ILE A 98 9.39 10.18 1.48
C ILE A 98 8.68 8.91 1.93
N MET A 99 7.41 8.75 1.55
CA MET A 99 6.64 7.56 1.90
C MET A 99 7.25 6.29 1.31
N GLY A 100 7.77 6.37 0.08
CA GLY A 100 8.45 5.24 -0.55
C GLY A 100 9.69 4.80 0.21
N GLN A 101 10.48 5.75 0.70
CA GLN A 101 11.67 5.46 1.50
C GLN A 101 11.34 4.78 2.83
N PHE A 102 10.21 5.08 3.44
CA PHE A 102 9.74 4.40 4.64
C PHE A 102 9.06 3.06 4.33
N PHE A 103 8.36 2.99 3.21
CA PHE A 103 7.59 1.80 2.85
C PHE A 103 8.49 0.58 2.61
N ILE A 104 9.62 0.75 1.95
CA ILE A 104 10.50 -0.37 1.61
C ILE A 104 11.01 -1.12 2.86
N PRO A 105 11.64 -0.45 3.85
CA PRO A 105 12.07 -1.15 5.08
C PRO A 105 10.88 -1.69 5.89
N LEU A 106 9.76 -0.98 5.91
CA LEU A 106 8.55 -1.46 6.59
C LEU A 106 8.03 -2.75 5.95
N LEU A 107 8.03 -2.84 4.62
CA LEU A 107 7.63 -4.03 3.90
C LEU A 107 8.57 -5.21 4.20
N LEU A 108 9.88 -4.96 4.23
CA LEU A 108 10.87 -5.99 4.56
C LEU A 108 10.67 -6.52 5.98
N LEU A 109 10.41 -5.64 6.95
CA LEU A 109 10.10 -6.05 8.32
C LEU A 109 8.80 -6.83 8.40
N HIS A 110 7.79 -6.41 7.66
CA HIS A 110 6.49 -7.09 7.63
C HIS A 110 6.62 -8.51 7.07
N VAL A 111 7.29 -8.67 5.94
CA VAL A 111 7.53 -10.00 5.34
C VAL A 111 8.36 -10.86 6.27
N GLY A 112 9.41 -10.29 6.87
CA GLY A 112 10.23 -11.00 7.85
C GLY A 112 9.44 -11.49 9.06
N ALA A 113 8.56 -10.65 9.60
CA ALA A 113 7.70 -11.01 10.71
C ALA A 113 6.71 -12.12 10.33
N ALA A 114 6.12 -12.03 9.14
CA ALA A 114 5.20 -13.06 8.64
C ALA A 114 5.90 -14.42 8.50
N LEU A 115 7.11 -14.44 7.96
CA LEU A 115 7.91 -15.65 7.83
C LEU A 115 8.32 -16.19 9.20
N TYR A 116 8.66 -15.31 10.15
CA TYR A 116 8.97 -15.70 11.52
C TYR A 116 7.78 -16.43 12.17
N HIS A 117 6.58 -15.88 12.07
CA HIS A 117 5.36 -16.50 12.58
C HIS A 117 5.09 -17.85 11.91
N HIS A 118 5.31 -17.93 10.60
CA HIS A 118 5.05 -19.16 9.87
C HIS A 118 6.05 -20.26 10.21
N PHE A 119 7.36 -19.95 10.21
CA PHE A 119 8.41 -20.98 10.35
C PHE A 119 8.82 -21.25 11.81
N ARG A 120 8.76 -20.26 12.69
CA ARG A 120 9.17 -20.40 14.09
C ARG A 120 8.00 -20.62 15.03
N LEU A 121 6.98 -19.78 14.95
CA LEU A 121 5.83 -19.87 15.84
C LEU A 121 4.74 -20.80 15.31
N LYS A 122 4.68 -21.00 14.00
CA LYS A 122 3.71 -21.87 13.33
C LYS A 122 2.26 -21.59 13.74
N ASP A 123 1.93 -20.30 13.94
CA ASP A 123 0.63 -19.88 14.45
C ASP A 123 -0.42 -19.63 13.36
N GLY A 124 -0.10 -19.89 12.10
CA GLY A 124 -1.02 -19.76 10.99
C GLY A 124 -1.27 -18.33 10.52
N VAL A 125 -0.56 -17.31 11.03
CA VAL A 125 -0.73 -15.91 10.63
C VAL A 125 -0.48 -15.71 9.14
N LEU A 126 0.58 -16.31 8.60
CA LEU A 126 0.89 -16.21 7.17
C LEU A 126 -0.21 -16.84 6.31
N ARG A 127 -0.75 -17.99 6.72
CA ARG A 127 -1.80 -18.69 5.98
C ARG A 127 -3.07 -17.84 5.87
N ARG A 128 -3.34 -16.97 6.83
CA ARG A 128 -4.50 -16.07 6.80
C ARG A 128 -4.37 -14.98 5.75
N MET A 129 -3.16 -14.73 5.26
CA MET A 129 -2.90 -13.76 4.20
C MET A 129 -3.06 -14.37 2.81
N LEU A 130 -3.00 -15.69 2.72
CA LEU A 130 -3.12 -16.44 1.48
C LEU A 130 -4.55 -16.93 1.25
#